data_4f2e50e3553fc4bb4e62269fe913bd24
#
_entry.id   4f2e50e3553fc4bb4e62269fe913bd24
#
_cell.length_a   1.000
_cell.length_b   1.000
_cell.length_c   1.000
_cell.angle_alpha   90.00
_cell.angle_beta   90.00
_cell.angle_gamma   90.00
#
_symmetry.space_group_name_H-M   'P 1'
#
loop_
_entity.id
_entity.type
_entity.pdbx_description
1 polymer ?
#
loop_
_entity_poly.entity_id
_entity_poly.type
_entity_poly.pdbx_seq_one_letter_code
_entity_poly.pdbx_strand_id
1 'polypeptide(L)'
;MRCRYCHNPDTWKLSEGSESSECSEESEHRQTVEQLLDRAERYRDYWGREGGITVSGGEALLQMDFLTALFEEAHRRGINTCLDTAAQPFMREEPFLSRFQRLMQSTDLVLLDLKHMDPERHKWLTGHTNENILDCARWLSEMGVPVWIRHVLVPGITDDEEHLRSMRRFIDTLQNVKKVEVLPYHTLGVQKWAKMGLNYSLADVPVPSVEQERMAREILIG
;
A
#
# COMPACT_ATOMS: atom_id res chain seq x y z
N MET A 1 6.45 0.12 -7.40
CA MET A 1 7.37 1.23 -6.99
C MET A 1 8.63 0.67 -6.34
N ARG A 2 9.71 1.47 -6.28
CA ARG A 2 10.96 1.13 -5.59
C ARG A 2 11.31 2.20 -4.56
N CYS A 3 10.48 2.28 -3.51
CA CYS A 3 10.62 3.31 -2.49
C CYS A 3 11.97 3.21 -1.77
N ARG A 4 12.64 4.35 -1.54
CA ARG A 4 13.95 4.41 -0.87
C ARG A 4 13.92 3.92 0.58
N TYR A 5 12.75 3.89 1.22
CA TYR A 5 12.52 3.34 2.57
C TYR A 5 11.79 1.99 2.57
N CYS A 6 11.79 1.25 1.47
CA CYS A 6 11.02 0.01 1.37
C CYS A 6 11.45 -1.01 2.41
N HIS A 7 10.48 -1.55 3.18
CA HIS A 7 10.74 -2.61 4.15
C HIS A 7 10.85 -4.00 3.50
N ASN A 8 10.30 -4.14 2.28
CA ASN A 8 10.26 -5.41 1.56
C ASN A 8 10.86 -5.28 0.15
N PRO A 9 12.15 -4.92 0.01
CA PRO A 9 12.79 -4.81 -1.29
C PRO A 9 12.89 -6.16 -2.03
N ASP A 10 12.81 -7.26 -1.30
CA ASP A 10 12.71 -8.63 -1.79
C ASP A 10 11.51 -8.84 -2.72
N THR A 11 10.41 -8.10 -2.52
CA THR A 11 9.22 -8.17 -3.37
C THR A 11 9.34 -7.40 -4.71
N TRP A 12 10.47 -6.76 -4.98
CA TRP A 12 10.67 -6.03 -6.24
C TRP A 12 10.98 -6.93 -7.43
N LYS A 13 11.44 -8.15 -7.19
CA LYS A 13 11.60 -9.15 -8.23
C LYS A 13 10.21 -9.70 -8.54
N LEU A 14 9.69 -9.36 -9.72
CA LEU A 14 8.57 -10.11 -10.28
C LEU A 14 9.13 -11.49 -10.65
N SER A 15 8.49 -12.55 -10.22
CA SER A 15 8.78 -13.88 -10.73
C SER A 15 8.35 -13.95 -12.20
N GLU A 16 9.25 -13.58 -13.09
CA GLU A 16 9.13 -14.01 -14.48
C GLU A 16 9.21 -15.53 -14.46
N GLY A 17 8.21 -16.20 -15.06
CA GLY A 17 8.16 -17.65 -15.12
C GLY A 17 9.31 -18.24 -15.93
N SER A 18 10.53 -18.18 -15.41
CA SER A 18 11.71 -18.83 -15.95
C SER A 18 12.04 -20.05 -15.11
N GLU A 19 11.99 -21.20 -15.75
CA GLU A 19 12.57 -22.47 -15.32
C GLU A 19 14.10 -22.35 -15.21
N SER A 20 14.66 -21.57 -14.30
CA SER A 20 16.10 -21.73 -14.00
C SER A 20 16.48 -21.05 -12.70
N SER A 21 16.89 -21.88 -11.78
CA SER A 21 17.98 -21.79 -10.82
C SER A 21 17.90 -20.79 -9.67
N GLU A 22 17.95 -21.38 -8.48
CA GLU A 22 18.51 -20.85 -7.22
C GLU A 22 17.88 -19.53 -6.70
N CYS A 23 16.59 -19.53 -6.48
CA CYS A 23 15.96 -18.59 -5.56
C CYS A 23 15.80 -19.28 -4.21
N SER A 24 16.21 -18.62 -3.13
CA SER A 24 16.07 -19.09 -1.76
C SER A 24 14.67 -19.65 -1.51
N GLU A 25 14.58 -20.82 -0.93
CA GLU A 25 13.37 -21.66 -0.71
C GLU A 25 12.23 -20.99 0.08
N GLU A 26 12.32 -19.73 0.44
CA GLU A 26 11.35 -19.05 1.32
C GLU A 26 10.33 -18.13 0.63
N SER A 27 10.40 -17.87 -0.68
CA SER A 27 9.65 -16.73 -1.25
C SER A 27 8.55 -16.99 -2.26
N GLU A 28 8.39 -18.19 -2.81
CA GLU A 28 7.37 -18.43 -3.84
C GLU A 28 6.51 -19.66 -3.60
N HIS A 29 5.59 -19.58 -2.64
CA HIS A 29 4.50 -20.54 -2.56
C HIS A 29 3.35 -20.10 -3.47
N ARG A 30 3.21 -20.70 -4.63
CA ARG A 30 1.98 -20.58 -5.43
C ARG A 30 0.84 -21.24 -4.65
N GLN A 31 -0.13 -20.43 -4.21
CA GLN A 31 -1.30 -20.90 -3.49
C GLN A 31 -2.56 -20.61 -4.31
N THR A 32 -3.55 -21.48 -4.21
CA THR A 32 -4.88 -21.21 -4.77
C THR A 32 -5.68 -20.29 -3.85
N VAL A 33 -6.76 -19.71 -4.36
CA VAL A 33 -7.70 -18.89 -3.59
C VAL A 33 -8.22 -19.68 -2.38
N GLU A 34 -8.62 -20.93 -2.60
CA GLU A 34 -9.15 -21.82 -1.56
C GLU A 34 -8.11 -22.06 -0.46
N GLN A 35 -6.87 -22.41 -0.84
CA GLN A 35 -5.79 -22.67 0.12
C GLN A 35 -5.50 -21.45 1.01
N LEU A 36 -5.50 -20.24 0.40
CA LEU A 36 -5.29 -19.00 1.15
C LEU A 36 -6.43 -18.73 2.14
N LEU A 37 -7.68 -18.86 1.69
CA LEU A 37 -8.82 -18.60 2.54
C LEU A 37 -8.99 -19.66 3.63
N ASP A 38 -8.78 -20.94 3.33
CA ASP A 38 -8.80 -22.01 4.33
C ASP A 38 -7.73 -21.79 5.41
N ARG A 39 -6.56 -21.27 5.01
CA ARG A 39 -5.53 -20.90 5.96
C ARG A 39 -5.94 -19.68 6.81
N ALA A 40 -6.51 -18.65 6.19
CA ALA A 40 -6.97 -17.45 6.86
C ALA A 40 -8.09 -17.76 7.86
N GLU A 41 -9.05 -18.62 7.52
CA GLU A 41 -10.18 -19.00 8.37
C GLU A 41 -9.77 -19.70 9.67
N ARG A 42 -8.59 -20.32 9.73
CA ARG A 42 -8.05 -20.88 10.99
C ARG A 42 -7.84 -19.82 12.08
N TYR A 43 -7.76 -18.55 11.68
CA TYR A 43 -7.58 -17.41 12.57
C TYR A 43 -8.87 -16.60 12.77
N ARG A 44 -10.03 -17.11 12.32
CA ARG A 44 -11.32 -16.40 12.36
C ARG A 44 -11.70 -15.94 13.76
N ASP A 45 -11.41 -16.71 14.79
CA ASP A 45 -11.70 -16.38 16.20
C ASP A 45 -10.96 -15.13 16.69
N TYR A 46 -9.87 -14.73 16.01
CA TYR A 46 -9.07 -13.55 16.35
C TYR A 46 -9.55 -12.29 15.62
N TRP A 47 -10.43 -12.40 14.62
CA TRP A 47 -10.83 -11.25 13.78
C TRP A 47 -11.89 -10.36 14.43
N GLY A 48 -12.58 -10.80 15.44
CA GLY A 48 -13.73 -10.12 15.99
C GLY A 48 -14.88 -10.04 14.97
N ARG A 49 -15.73 -9.02 15.11
CA ARG A 49 -16.92 -8.88 14.24
C ARG A 49 -16.62 -8.28 12.87
N GLU A 50 -15.60 -7.44 12.78
CA GLU A 50 -15.27 -6.64 11.58
C GLU A 50 -13.94 -7.05 10.96
N GLY A 51 -13.35 -8.12 11.43
CA GLY A 51 -12.09 -8.62 10.92
C GLY A 51 -12.23 -9.38 9.60
N GLY A 52 -11.10 -9.61 8.95
CA GLY A 52 -11.04 -10.27 7.66
C GLY A 52 -9.62 -10.43 7.19
N ILE A 53 -9.41 -10.32 5.90
CA ILE A 53 -8.10 -10.42 5.26
C ILE A 53 -7.65 -9.07 4.69
N THR A 54 -6.37 -8.77 4.90
CA THR A 54 -5.70 -7.66 4.18
C THR A 54 -4.70 -8.26 3.22
N VAL A 55 -4.83 -7.91 1.94
CA VAL A 55 -3.85 -8.30 0.92
C VAL A 55 -2.94 -7.11 0.62
N SER A 56 -1.67 -7.33 0.87
CA SER A 56 -0.58 -6.41 0.58
C SER A 56 0.47 -7.11 -0.28
N GLY A 57 1.66 -6.55 -0.36
CA GLY A 57 2.78 -7.19 -1.07
C GLY A 57 3.81 -6.17 -1.48
N GLY A 58 4.46 -6.37 -2.63
CA GLY A 58 5.15 -5.28 -3.32
C GLY A 58 4.13 -4.25 -3.81
N GLU A 59 3.26 -4.69 -4.74
CA GLU A 59 2.06 -3.98 -5.18
C GLU A 59 1.00 -5.02 -5.56
N ALA A 60 -0.06 -5.14 -4.76
CA ALA A 60 -1.09 -6.16 -4.94
C ALA A 60 -1.84 -6.04 -6.27
N LEU A 61 -2.01 -4.82 -6.80
CA LEU A 61 -2.68 -4.57 -8.08
C LEU A 61 -1.97 -5.19 -9.29
N LEU A 62 -0.71 -5.61 -9.18
CA LEU A 62 -0.03 -6.34 -10.23
C LEU A 62 -0.59 -7.76 -10.45
N GLN A 63 -1.32 -8.28 -9.46
CA GLN A 63 -2.01 -9.59 -9.53
C GLN A 63 -3.54 -9.42 -9.46
N MET A 64 -4.07 -8.42 -10.16
CA MET A 64 -5.47 -7.98 -10.03
C MET A 64 -6.49 -9.09 -10.26
N ASP A 65 -6.28 -9.99 -11.25
CA ASP A 65 -7.23 -11.08 -11.53
C ASP A 65 -7.30 -12.08 -10.38
N PHE A 66 -6.14 -12.46 -9.84
CA PHE A 66 -6.07 -13.32 -8.67
C PHE A 66 -6.68 -12.66 -7.43
N LEU A 67 -6.37 -11.38 -7.22
CA LEU A 67 -6.91 -10.58 -6.12
C LEU A 67 -8.43 -10.46 -6.20
N THR A 68 -8.99 -10.27 -7.40
CA THR A 68 -10.43 -10.22 -7.63
C THR A 68 -11.08 -11.56 -7.27
N ALA A 69 -10.54 -12.67 -7.77
CA ALA A 69 -11.05 -14.00 -7.45
C ALA A 69 -10.98 -14.30 -5.93
N LEU A 70 -9.89 -13.88 -5.28
CA LEU A 70 -9.71 -14.03 -3.83
C LEU A 70 -10.77 -13.24 -3.04
N PHE A 71 -11.02 -12.00 -3.41
CA PHE A 71 -11.97 -11.14 -2.70
C PHE A 71 -13.43 -11.54 -2.96
N GLU A 72 -13.76 -11.93 -4.20
CA GLU A 72 -15.09 -12.48 -4.51
C GLU A 72 -15.39 -13.75 -3.67
N GLU A 73 -14.44 -14.67 -3.57
CA GLU A 73 -14.59 -15.88 -2.76
C GLU A 73 -14.58 -15.56 -1.26
N ALA A 74 -13.78 -14.61 -0.80
CA ALA A 74 -13.78 -14.14 0.59
C ALA A 74 -15.17 -13.60 0.98
N HIS A 75 -15.78 -12.76 0.14
CA HIS A 75 -17.14 -12.25 0.34
C HIS A 75 -18.17 -13.38 0.37
N ARG A 76 -18.05 -14.39 -0.50
CA ARG A 76 -18.93 -15.57 -0.48
C ARG A 76 -18.85 -16.35 0.85
N ARG A 77 -17.68 -16.32 1.53
CA ARG A 77 -17.46 -16.91 2.85
C ARG A 77 -17.76 -15.95 4.01
N GLY A 78 -18.27 -14.75 3.74
CA GLY A 78 -18.54 -13.74 4.77
C GLY A 78 -17.27 -13.21 5.45
N ILE A 79 -16.19 -13.02 4.68
CA ILE A 79 -14.91 -12.51 5.13
C ILE A 79 -14.73 -11.11 4.57
N ASN A 80 -14.49 -10.11 5.44
CA ASN A 80 -14.17 -8.76 5.02
C ASN A 80 -12.82 -8.70 4.30
N THR A 81 -12.72 -7.82 3.31
CA THR A 81 -11.56 -7.70 2.44
C THR A 81 -10.95 -6.30 2.51
N CYS A 82 -9.64 -6.25 2.60
CA CYS A 82 -8.89 -5.02 2.62
C CYS A 82 -7.74 -5.07 1.60
N LEU A 83 -7.69 -4.09 0.70
CA LEU A 83 -6.61 -3.91 -0.26
C LEU A 83 -5.58 -2.92 0.30
N ASP A 84 -4.34 -3.34 0.45
CA ASP A 84 -3.20 -2.48 0.80
C ASP A 84 -2.39 -2.17 -0.46
N THR A 85 -2.41 -0.92 -0.91
CA THR A 85 -1.80 -0.52 -2.18
C THR A 85 -1.25 0.91 -2.13
N ALA A 86 -0.24 1.15 -2.95
CA ALA A 86 0.18 2.50 -3.30
C ALA A 86 -0.46 2.99 -4.61
N ALA A 87 -1.31 2.19 -5.24
CA ALA A 87 -2.07 2.48 -6.45
C ALA A 87 -1.24 2.96 -7.66
N GLN A 88 0.06 2.68 -7.69
CA GLN A 88 0.93 3.12 -8.77
C GLN A 88 0.49 2.59 -10.16
N PRO A 89 -0.04 1.35 -10.32
CA PRO A 89 -0.53 0.85 -11.61
C PRO A 89 -1.86 1.45 -12.06
N PHE A 90 -2.54 2.25 -11.24
CA PHE A 90 -3.87 2.77 -11.58
C PHE A 90 -3.85 3.62 -12.86
N MET A 91 -4.85 3.40 -13.70
CA MET A 91 -5.17 4.20 -14.89
C MET A 91 -6.65 4.11 -15.21
N ARG A 92 -7.20 5.18 -15.81
CA ARG A 92 -8.62 5.22 -16.22
C ARG A 92 -8.88 4.58 -17.58
N GLU A 93 -7.87 4.08 -18.25
CA GLU A 93 -7.97 3.43 -19.56
C GLU A 93 -8.37 1.95 -19.42
N GLU A 94 -9.09 1.46 -20.44
CA GLU A 94 -9.41 0.04 -20.56
C GLU A 94 -8.19 -0.76 -21.07
N PRO A 95 -8.04 -2.02 -20.65
CA PRO A 95 -8.96 -2.81 -19.81
C PRO A 95 -8.71 -2.67 -18.30
N PHE A 96 -7.82 -1.78 -17.85
CA PHE A 96 -7.47 -1.66 -16.44
C PHE A 96 -8.68 -1.22 -15.61
N LEU A 97 -9.41 -0.19 -16.06
CA LEU A 97 -10.49 0.41 -15.30
C LEU A 97 -11.62 -0.58 -15.01
N SER A 98 -12.08 -1.33 -16.02
CA SER A 98 -13.14 -2.32 -15.83
C SER A 98 -12.74 -3.45 -14.86
N ARG A 99 -11.48 -3.89 -14.92
CA ARG A 99 -10.94 -4.90 -13.99
C ARG A 99 -10.84 -4.34 -12.55
N PHE A 100 -10.39 -3.10 -12.41
CA PHE A 100 -10.31 -2.43 -11.12
C PHE A 100 -11.70 -2.18 -10.51
N GLN A 101 -12.68 -1.77 -11.33
CA GLN A 101 -14.08 -1.65 -10.91
C GLN A 101 -14.63 -2.97 -10.37
N ARG A 102 -14.36 -4.09 -11.06
CA ARG A 102 -14.79 -5.42 -10.60
C ARG A 102 -14.16 -5.78 -9.25
N LEU A 103 -12.86 -5.53 -9.09
CA LEU A 103 -12.17 -5.75 -7.82
C LEU A 103 -12.81 -4.94 -6.68
N MET A 104 -13.13 -3.67 -6.93
CA MET A 104 -13.72 -2.78 -5.91
C MET A 104 -15.13 -3.22 -5.47
N GLN A 105 -15.87 -4.01 -6.26
CA GLN A 105 -17.18 -4.57 -5.85
C GLN A 105 -17.05 -5.57 -4.69
N SER A 106 -15.87 -6.15 -4.52
CA SER A 106 -15.58 -7.10 -3.44
C SER A 106 -14.47 -6.60 -2.51
N THR A 107 -14.29 -5.27 -2.42
CA THR A 107 -13.30 -4.63 -1.54
C THR A 107 -14.01 -3.75 -0.52
N ASP A 108 -13.94 -4.11 0.77
CA ASP A 108 -14.60 -3.37 1.85
C ASP A 108 -13.80 -2.14 2.30
N LEU A 109 -12.47 -2.19 2.15
CA LEU A 109 -11.56 -1.13 2.56
C LEU A 109 -10.32 -1.09 1.67
N VAL A 110 -9.86 0.11 1.35
CA VAL A 110 -8.55 0.33 0.73
C VAL A 110 -7.63 1.06 1.69
N LEU A 111 -6.46 0.50 2.00
CA LEU A 111 -5.35 1.21 2.62
C LEU A 111 -4.53 1.84 1.50
N LEU A 112 -4.62 3.15 1.37
CA LEU A 112 -3.96 3.90 0.28
C LEU A 112 -2.79 4.71 0.81
N ASP A 113 -1.61 4.43 0.27
CA ASP A 113 -0.39 5.14 0.64
C ASP A 113 -0.23 6.44 -0.16
N LEU A 114 -0.28 7.60 0.50
CA LEU A 114 0.15 8.89 -0.06
C LEU A 114 1.56 9.21 0.43
N LYS A 115 2.54 9.15 -0.47
CA LYS A 115 3.94 9.22 -0.07
C LYS A 115 4.55 10.63 -0.16
N HIS A 116 4.20 11.38 -1.20
CA HIS A 116 4.57 12.80 -1.34
C HIS A 116 3.60 13.52 -2.30
N MET A 117 3.27 14.80 -2.01
CA MET A 117 2.35 15.56 -2.87
C MET A 117 3.03 16.19 -4.08
N ASP A 118 4.31 16.59 -3.96
CA ASP A 118 5.11 17.08 -5.08
C ASP A 118 5.52 15.90 -5.99
N PRO A 119 5.24 15.93 -7.31
CA PRO A 119 5.49 14.82 -8.22
C PRO A 119 6.99 14.51 -8.39
N GLU A 120 7.87 15.51 -8.38
CA GLU A 120 9.31 15.30 -8.56
C GLU A 120 9.94 14.70 -7.29
N ARG A 121 9.54 15.18 -6.11
CA ARG A 121 9.95 14.59 -4.83
C ARG A 121 9.39 13.19 -4.67
N HIS A 122 8.14 12.95 -5.09
CA HIS A 122 7.54 11.61 -5.13
C HIS A 122 8.36 10.68 -6.04
N LYS A 123 8.72 11.14 -7.23
CA LYS A 123 9.54 10.38 -8.17
C LYS A 123 10.92 10.07 -7.61
N TRP A 124 11.58 11.05 -6.96
CA TRP A 124 12.84 10.81 -6.28
C TRP A 124 12.71 9.75 -5.18
N LEU A 125 11.62 9.77 -4.40
CA LEU A 125 11.40 8.88 -3.27
C LEU A 125 11.01 7.46 -3.68
N THR A 126 10.24 7.30 -4.77
CA THR A 126 9.56 6.04 -5.14
C THR A 126 9.91 5.49 -6.51
N GLY A 127 10.54 6.30 -7.37
CA GLY A 127 10.83 6.01 -8.77
C GLY A 127 9.73 6.41 -9.76
N HIS A 128 8.57 6.90 -9.29
CA HIS A 128 7.41 7.28 -10.11
C HIS A 128 6.79 8.59 -9.62
N THR A 129 6.14 9.32 -10.51
CA THR A 129 5.29 10.47 -10.12
C THR A 129 4.03 9.98 -9.38
N ASN A 130 3.23 10.92 -8.86
CA ASN A 130 2.06 10.61 -8.03
C ASN A 130 0.72 10.86 -8.71
N GLU A 131 0.68 11.30 -9.97
CA GLU A 131 -0.55 11.71 -10.64
C GLU A 131 -1.61 10.62 -10.67
N ASN A 132 -1.21 9.40 -11.05
CA ASN A 132 -2.09 8.25 -11.09
C ASN A 132 -2.57 7.80 -9.71
N ILE A 133 -1.75 8.00 -8.66
CA ILE A 133 -2.12 7.68 -7.27
C ILE A 133 -3.18 8.66 -6.77
N LEU A 134 -2.98 9.95 -7.02
CA LEU A 134 -3.95 10.99 -6.66
C LEU A 134 -5.24 10.84 -7.48
N ASP A 135 -5.14 10.42 -8.75
CA ASP A 135 -6.31 10.12 -9.57
C ASP A 135 -7.07 8.88 -9.07
N CYS A 136 -6.36 7.83 -8.64
CA CYS A 136 -6.97 6.68 -7.96
C CYS A 136 -7.75 7.09 -6.70
N ALA A 137 -7.15 7.96 -5.87
CA ALA A 137 -7.82 8.45 -4.66
C ALA A 137 -9.13 9.19 -4.99
N ARG A 138 -9.11 10.05 -6.02
CA ARG A 138 -10.33 10.75 -6.50
C ARG A 138 -11.36 9.75 -7.02
N TRP A 139 -10.92 8.80 -7.85
CA TRP A 139 -11.82 7.77 -8.39
C TRP A 139 -12.47 6.93 -7.28
N LEU A 140 -11.71 6.50 -6.27
CA LEU A 140 -12.24 5.79 -5.11
C LEU A 140 -13.26 6.65 -4.35
N SER A 141 -13.03 7.97 -4.27
CA SER A 141 -13.97 8.91 -3.65
C SER A 141 -15.25 9.06 -4.47
N GLU A 142 -15.14 9.17 -5.80
CA GLU A 142 -16.27 9.22 -6.75
C GLU A 142 -17.16 7.97 -6.62
N MET A 143 -16.52 6.80 -6.42
CA MET A 143 -17.20 5.51 -6.28
C MET A 143 -17.68 5.21 -4.86
N GLY A 144 -17.33 6.02 -3.88
CA GLY A 144 -17.70 5.83 -2.46
C GLY A 144 -17.01 4.65 -1.78
N VAL A 145 -15.92 4.12 -2.33
CA VAL A 145 -15.15 3.00 -1.74
C VAL A 145 -14.45 3.49 -0.47
N PRO A 146 -14.64 2.85 0.71
CA PRO A 146 -13.99 3.29 1.95
C PRO A 146 -12.47 3.26 1.86
N VAL A 147 -11.81 4.33 2.33
CA VAL A 147 -10.35 4.46 2.28
C VAL A 147 -9.77 4.85 3.63
N TRP A 148 -8.68 4.22 4.02
CA TRP A 148 -7.74 4.74 5.00
C TRP A 148 -6.52 5.28 4.28
N ILE A 149 -6.20 6.54 4.50
CA ILE A 149 -4.98 7.15 3.96
C ILE A 149 -3.83 6.89 4.93
N ARG A 150 -2.71 6.40 4.40
CA ARG A 150 -1.49 6.22 5.18
C ARG A 150 -0.37 7.10 4.62
N HIS A 151 0.38 7.68 5.54
CA HIS A 151 1.55 8.49 5.23
C HIS A 151 2.74 8.08 6.08
N VAL A 152 3.86 7.76 5.46
CA VAL A 152 5.12 7.45 6.18
C VAL A 152 5.88 8.76 6.42
N LEU A 153 6.08 9.09 7.69
CA LEU A 153 6.80 10.29 8.12
C LEU A 153 8.30 10.02 8.14
N VAL A 154 9.01 10.56 7.15
CA VAL A 154 10.47 10.42 7.00
C VAL A 154 11.12 11.77 7.24
N PRO A 155 11.93 11.96 8.32
CA PRO A 155 12.54 13.24 8.64
C PRO A 155 13.37 13.82 7.50
N GLY A 156 13.17 15.12 7.23
CA GLY A 156 13.82 15.87 6.16
C GLY A 156 13.34 15.53 4.75
N ILE A 157 12.36 14.62 4.61
CA ILE A 157 11.87 14.16 3.29
C ILE A 157 10.36 14.34 3.16
N THR A 158 9.58 13.84 4.11
CA THR A 158 8.11 13.88 4.06
C THR A 158 7.47 14.57 5.29
N ASP A 159 8.26 15.19 6.14
CA ASP A 159 7.84 15.83 7.39
C ASP A 159 7.74 17.36 7.27
N ASP A 160 7.97 17.92 6.08
CA ASP A 160 7.82 19.37 5.85
C ASP A 160 6.37 19.81 6.04
N GLU A 161 6.17 20.89 6.81
CA GLU A 161 4.84 21.36 7.20
C GLU A 161 3.98 21.76 6.00
N GLU A 162 4.54 22.44 4.99
CA GLU A 162 3.78 22.82 3.78
C GLU A 162 3.37 21.58 2.97
N HIS A 163 4.23 20.58 2.89
CA HIS A 163 3.91 19.28 2.29
C HIS A 163 2.74 18.61 3.03
N LEU A 164 2.79 18.52 4.36
CA LEU A 164 1.73 17.91 5.17
C LEU A 164 0.40 18.68 5.03
N ARG A 165 0.44 20.02 5.05
CA ARG A 165 -0.74 20.86 4.80
C ARG A 165 -1.30 20.68 3.37
N SER A 166 -0.43 20.54 2.38
CA SER A 166 -0.85 20.24 1.01
C SER A 166 -1.55 18.89 0.92
N MET A 167 -1.03 17.88 1.61
CA MET A 167 -1.66 16.56 1.71
C MET A 167 -3.03 16.64 2.40
N ARG A 168 -3.12 17.39 3.52
CA ARG A 168 -4.39 17.60 4.23
C ARG A 168 -5.43 18.25 3.31
N ARG A 169 -5.07 19.33 2.60
CA ARG A 169 -5.96 19.97 1.62
C ARG A 169 -6.47 18.99 0.56
N PHE A 170 -5.60 18.10 0.06
CA PHE A 170 -6.01 17.06 -0.88
C PHE A 170 -6.97 16.06 -0.23
N ILE A 171 -6.65 15.55 0.96
CA ILE A 171 -7.51 14.61 1.70
C ILE A 171 -8.89 15.22 1.95
N ASP A 172 -8.98 16.53 2.26
CA ASP A 172 -10.24 17.24 2.48
C ASP A 172 -11.15 17.30 1.25
N THR A 173 -10.61 17.06 0.04
CA THR A 173 -11.43 16.95 -1.17
C THR A 173 -12.10 15.59 -1.34
N LEU A 174 -11.68 14.58 -0.56
CA LEU A 174 -12.17 13.20 -0.65
C LEU A 174 -13.32 12.98 0.35
N GLN A 175 -14.39 12.30 -0.09
CA GLN A 175 -15.61 12.09 0.73
C GLN A 175 -15.67 10.72 1.41
N ASN A 176 -14.77 9.82 1.08
CA ASN A 176 -14.79 8.40 1.45
C ASN A 176 -13.72 8.03 2.49
N VAL A 177 -12.93 8.98 2.99
CA VAL A 177 -11.84 8.73 3.92
C VAL A 177 -12.42 8.40 5.31
N LYS A 178 -12.10 7.22 5.81
CA LYS A 178 -12.52 6.73 7.15
C LYS A 178 -11.47 6.99 8.22
N LYS A 179 -10.20 7.03 7.81
CA LYS A 179 -9.07 7.25 8.73
C LYS A 179 -7.88 7.83 7.97
N VAL A 180 -7.11 8.67 8.65
CA VAL A 180 -5.76 9.05 8.23
C VAL A 180 -4.78 8.52 9.27
N GLU A 181 -3.70 7.91 8.82
CA GLU A 181 -2.69 7.30 9.68
C GLU A 181 -1.29 7.79 9.32
N VAL A 182 -0.59 8.32 10.32
CA VAL A 182 0.82 8.72 10.22
C VAL A 182 1.67 7.58 10.77
N LEU A 183 2.50 7.00 9.91
CA LEU A 183 3.40 5.90 10.23
C LEU A 183 4.82 6.45 10.41
N PRO A 184 5.44 6.34 11.58
CA PRO A 184 6.81 6.77 11.75
C PRO A 184 7.76 5.91 10.91
N TYR A 185 8.69 6.56 10.22
CA TYR A 185 9.79 5.87 9.55
C TYR A 185 10.64 5.08 10.55
N HIS A 186 11.06 3.88 10.17
CA HIS A 186 11.97 3.05 10.95
C HIS A 186 12.90 2.23 10.04
N THR A 187 13.99 1.74 10.59
CA THR A 187 15.08 1.07 9.84
C THR A 187 15.01 -0.46 9.85
N LEU A 188 13.90 -1.06 10.29
CA LEU A 188 13.76 -2.52 10.41
C LEU A 188 13.96 -3.28 9.08
N GLY A 189 13.69 -2.64 7.93
CA GLY A 189 13.89 -3.25 6.62
C GLY A 189 15.33 -3.24 6.10
N VAL A 190 16.26 -2.49 6.73
CA VAL A 190 17.63 -2.27 6.20
C VAL A 190 18.41 -3.57 6.03
N GLN A 191 18.22 -4.54 6.92
CA GLN A 191 18.89 -5.84 6.82
C GLN A 191 18.53 -6.59 5.53
N LYS A 192 17.30 -6.43 5.01
CA LYS A 192 16.89 -7.05 3.75
C LYS A 192 17.63 -6.44 2.57
N TRP A 193 17.84 -5.10 2.58
CA TRP A 193 18.63 -4.42 1.56
C TRP A 193 20.05 -4.96 1.50
N ALA A 194 20.70 -5.09 2.66
CA ALA A 194 22.07 -5.65 2.76
C ALA A 194 22.13 -7.10 2.25
N LYS A 195 21.16 -7.95 2.61
CA LYS A 195 21.08 -9.34 2.11
C LYS A 195 20.91 -9.41 0.58
N MET A 196 20.29 -8.41 -0.02
CA MET A 196 20.13 -8.32 -1.48
C MET A 196 21.29 -7.63 -2.19
N GLY A 197 22.33 -7.22 -1.46
CA GLY A 197 23.46 -6.46 -2.02
C GLY A 197 23.07 -5.05 -2.48
N LEU A 198 21.97 -4.49 -1.96
CA LEU A 198 21.47 -3.16 -2.31
C LEU A 198 21.95 -2.13 -1.29
N ASN A 199 22.30 -0.95 -1.80
CA ASN A 199 22.63 0.19 -0.95
C ASN A 199 21.35 0.86 -0.41
N TYR A 200 21.23 0.99 0.91
CA TYR A 200 20.13 1.68 1.56
C TYR A 200 20.41 3.19 1.62
N SER A 201 19.78 3.95 0.74
CA SER A 201 20.09 5.37 0.55
C SER A 201 19.63 6.31 1.68
N LEU A 202 18.88 5.82 2.66
CA LEU A 202 18.40 6.58 3.82
C LEU A 202 19.07 6.10 5.13
N ALA A 203 20.28 5.53 5.06
CA ALA A 203 20.99 5.02 6.23
C ALA A 203 21.23 6.08 7.31
N ASP A 204 21.47 7.33 6.90
CA ASP A 204 21.74 8.46 7.79
C ASP A 204 20.48 9.23 8.22
N VAL A 205 19.30 8.81 7.77
CA VAL A 205 18.02 9.45 8.15
C VAL A 205 17.58 8.88 9.50
N PRO A 206 17.44 9.72 10.55
CA PRO A 206 16.99 9.27 11.86
C PRO A 206 15.51 8.86 11.84
N VAL A 207 15.06 8.15 12.87
CA VAL A 207 13.62 8.01 13.13
C VAL A 207 13.03 9.37 13.52
N PRO A 208 11.75 9.64 13.23
CA PRO A 208 11.13 10.90 13.59
C PRO A 208 11.10 11.10 15.10
N SER A 209 11.27 12.34 15.54
CA SER A 209 11.10 12.72 16.94
C SER A 209 9.61 12.73 17.33
N VAL A 210 9.33 12.70 18.63
CA VAL A 210 7.97 12.80 19.16
C VAL A 210 7.29 14.10 18.72
N GLU A 211 8.05 15.22 18.63
CA GLU A 211 7.55 16.49 18.13
C GLU A 211 7.16 16.44 16.66
N GLN A 212 7.99 15.82 15.82
CA GLN A 212 7.70 15.65 14.39
C GLN A 212 6.44 14.79 14.20
N GLU A 213 6.34 13.68 14.93
CA GLU A 213 5.13 12.83 14.88
C GLU A 213 3.89 13.59 15.36
N ARG A 214 3.99 14.35 16.44
CA ARG A 214 2.88 15.15 16.98
C ARG A 214 2.42 16.18 15.96
N MET A 215 3.35 16.97 15.41
CA MET A 215 3.05 17.99 14.39
C MET A 215 2.37 17.34 13.15
N ALA A 216 2.90 16.24 12.65
CA ALA A 216 2.33 15.57 11.49
C ALA A 216 0.91 15.05 11.77
N ARG A 217 0.65 14.52 12.98
CA ARG A 217 -0.69 14.06 13.39
C ARG A 217 -1.66 15.24 13.55
N GLU A 218 -1.23 16.34 14.17
CA GLU A 218 -2.04 17.55 14.30
C GLU A 218 -2.45 18.14 12.95
N ILE A 219 -1.56 18.09 11.94
CA ILE A 219 -1.86 18.61 10.61
C ILE A 219 -2.75 17.63 9.82
N LEU A 220 -2.45 16.33 9.84
CA LEU A 220 -3.11 15.36 8.97
C LEU A 220 -4.38 14.76 9.55
N ILE A 221 -4.51 14.72 10.88
CA ILE A 221 -5.65 14.08 11.55
C ILE A 221 -6.55 15.13 12.21
N GLY A 222 -5.99 16.19 12.78
CA GLY A 222 -6.68 17.26 13.55
C GLY A 222 -6.58 17.04 15.04
#